data_c621fa0c4d0c6845d67efd5c860e725f
#
_entry.id   c621fa0c4d0c6845d67efd5c860e725f
#
_cell.length_a   1.000
_cell.length_b   1.000
_cell.length_c   1.000
_cell.angle_alpha   90.00
_cell.angle_beta   90.00
_cell.angle_gamma   90.00
#
_symmetry.space_group_name_H-M   'P 1'
#
loop_
_entity.id
_entity.type
_entity.pdbx_description
1 polymer ?
#
loop_
_entity_poly.entity_id
_entity_poly.type
_entity_poly.pdbx_seq_one_letter_code
_entity_poly.pdbx_strand_id
1 'polypeptide(L)'
;MAYTQCDTCHNRGNYSLLDIQFHPREDAPTDRLHDYYQPIAEFTRCEWTLDCIDCHTRQEAMGDGHIYNNKKEIQYIRCRTCHGTIESLPLTYTIGDENDLAMRLAFLNPKVDLKVGDTILMTDKGELLWNIRMLPGVEGTTPTYELFSKATGQRLTFIPVMGSTCQQQPDQQDARYCHECHATQR
;
A
#
# COMPACT_ATOMS: atom_id res chain seq x y z
N MET A 1 6.86 -12.42 5.21
CA MET A 1 8.12 -11.76 5.68
C MET A 1 7.71 -10.79 6.76
N ALA A 2 8.26 -10.89 7.95
CA ALA A 2 7.90 -9.99 9.03
C ALA A 2 8.45 -8.58 8.76
N TYR A 3 7.71 -7.54 9.11
CA TYR A 3 8.12 -6.14 8.95
C TYR A 3 9.49 -5.84 9.58
N THR A 4 9.83 -6.52 10.67
CA THR A 4 11.13 -6.41 11.35
C THR A 4 12.32 -6.70 10.44
N GLN A 5 12.15 -7.52 9.41
CA GLN A 5 13.21 -7.78 8.44
C GLN A 5 13.43 -6.60 7.50
N CYS A 6 12.36 -5.91 7.12
CA CYS A 6 12.44 -4.69 6.32
C CYS A 6 13.02 -3.54 7.17
N ASP A 7 12.56 -3.43 8.40
CA ASP A 7 12.95 -2.40 9.35
C ASP A 7 14.46 -2.41 9.66
N THR A 8 15.08 -3.58 9.68
CA THR A 8 16.53 -3.72 9.91
C THR A 8 17.37 -2.87 8.95
N CYS A 9 16.95 -2.74 7.69
CA CYS A 9 17.68 -1.96 6.69
C CYS A 9 17.05 -0.57 6.49
N HIS A 10 15.73 -0.51 6.33
CA HIS A 10 15.05 0.73 5.96
C HIS A 10 14.97 1.74 7.10
N ASN A 11 14.69 1.30 8.31
CA ASN A 11 14.64 2.19 9.46
C ASN A 11 16.03 2.75 9.79
N ARG A 12 17.03 1.90 9.84
CA ARG A 12 18.42 2.32 10.11
C ARG A 12 18.97 3.24 9.04
N GLY A 13 18.68 2.96 7.78
CA GLY A 13 19.08 3.83 6.68
C GLY A 13 18.47 5.22 6.78
N ASN A 14 17.22 5.30 7.16
CA ASN A 14 16.54 6.58 7.39
C ASN A 14 17.16 7.34 8.57
N TYR A 15 17.49 6.64 9.64
CA TYR A 15 18.13 7.24 10.81
C TYR A 15 19.44 7.97 10.47
N SER A 16 20.29 7.33 9.68
CA SER A 16 21.60 7.89 9.36
C SER A 16 21.54 9.00 8.30
N LEU A 17 20.58 8.94 7.38
CA LEU A 17 20.54 9.85 6.24
C LEU A 17 19.78 11.14 6.49
N LEU A 18 18.85 11.15 7.43
CA LEU A 18 17.90 12.25 7.60
C LEU A 18 18.13 13.05 8.88
N ASP A 19 19.13 12.70 9.66
CA ASP A 19 19.37 13.31 10.98
C ASP A 19 18.10 13.36 11.85
N ILE A 20 17.25 12.35 11.68
CA ILE A 20 15.98 12.22 12.38
C ILE A 20 16.22 11.36 13.61
N GLN A 21 15.83 11.87 14.76
CA GLN A 21 15.84 11.09 16.00
C GLN A 21 14.65 10.12 16.00
N PHE A 22 14.94 8.87 15.82
CA PHE A 22 13.94 7.82 15.92
C PHE A 22 13.83 7.36 17.38
N HIS A 23 12.61 7.30 17.86
CA HIS A 23 12.30 6.80 19.19
C HIS A 23 11.35 5.61 19.08
N PRO A 24 11.55 4.55 19.88
CA PRO A 24 10.57 3.49 20.00
C PRO A 24 9.23 4.05 20.46
N ARG A 25 8.16 3.42 20.04
CA ARG A 25 6.83 3.81 20.48
C ARG A 25 6.58 3.30 21.88
N GLU A 26 6.75 4.16 22.87
CA GLU A 26 6.54 3.83 24.29
C GLU A 26 5.05 3.63 24.64
N ASP A 27 4.16 4.28 23.87
CA ASP A 27 2.71 4.21 24.04
C ASP A 27 2.08 2.88 23.60
N ALA A 28 2.79 2.10 22.80
CA ALA A 28 2.26 0.87 22.21
C ALA A 28 3.32 -0.25 22.16
N PRO A 29 3.88 -0.68 23.31
CA PRO A 29 5.00 -1.62 23.34
C PRO A 29 4.67 -3.02 22.81
N THR A 30 3.39 -3.36 22.72
CA THR A 30 2.90 -4.65 22.18
C THR A 30 2.44 -4.55 20.74
N ASP A 31 2.40 -3.36 20.17
CA ASP A 31 1.98 -3.17 18.78
C ASP A 31 3.03 -3.70 17.81
N ARG A 32 2.57 -4.17 16.68
CA ARG A 32 3.38 -4.73 15.61
C ARG A 32 4.49 -3.79 15.12
N LEU A 33 4.24 -2.48 15.14
CA LEU A 33 5.18 -1.45 14.71
C LEU A 33 5.91 -0.79 15.91
N HIS A 34 5.96 -1.42 17.06
CA HIS A 34 6.65 -0.89 18.24
C HIS A 34 8.12 -0.53 17.94
N ASP A 35 8.85 -1.42 17.26
CA ASP A 35 10.25 -1.21 16.92
C ASP A 35 10.46 -0.30 15.70
N TYR A 36 9.39 0.16 15.10
CA TYR A 36 9.43 1.08 13.98
C TYR A 36 9.45 2.51 14.50
N TYR A 37 10.59 3.14 14.37
CA TYR A 37 10.80 4.50 14.85
C TYR A 37 10.16 5.52 13.94
N GLN A 38 9.44 6.46 14.55
CA GLN A 38 8.77 7.45 13.79
C GLN A 38 8.78 8.83 14.46
N PRO A 39 9.62 9.74 13.97
CA PRO A 39 9.83 11.03 14.63
C PRO A 39 8.78 12.08 14.28
N ILE A 40 8.12 11.99 13.14
CA ILE A 40 7.40 13.14 12.59
C ILE A 40 6.01 12.81 12.08
N ALA A 41 5.81 11.62 11.55
CA ALA A 41 4.54 11.24 10.98
C ALA A 41 3.84 10.18 11.82
N GLU A 42 2.57 10.32 11.99
CA GLU A 42 1.71 9.33 12.60
C GLU A 42 1.25 8.36 11.52
N PHE A 43 1.15 7.09 11.86
CA PHE A 43 0.66 6.08 10.95
C PHE A 43 -0.85 6.21 10.74
N THR A 44 -1.30 6.02 9.53
CA THR A 44 -2.71 5.86 9.25
C THR A 44 -3.18 4.46 9.69
N ARG A 45 -4.50 4.28 9.79
CA ARG A 45 -5.07 3.01 10.22
C ARG A 45 -4.61 1.82 9.37
N CYS A 46 -4.47 2.00 8.05
CA CYS A 46 -4.02 0.92 7.18
C CYS A 46 -2.55 0.54 7.45
N GLU A 47 -1.69 1.50 7.70
CA GLU A 47 -0.28 1.26 8.03
C GLU A 47 -0.11 0.52 9.37
N TRP A 48 -1.05 0.72 10.31
CA TRP A 48 -1.08 -0.03 11.56
C TRP A 48 -1.50 -1.49 11.40
N THR A 49 -2.35 -1.78 10.45
CA THR A 49 -2.95 -3.10 10.27
C THR A 49 -2.24 -3.95 9.23
N LEU A 50 -1.38 -3.34 8.40
CA LEU A 50 -0.68 -3.98 7.30
C LEU A 50 0.82 -4.09 7.56
N ASP A 51 1.45 -5.05 6.92
CA ASP A 51 2.90 -5.16 6.85
C ASP A 51 3.45 -4.42 5.63
N CYS A 52 4.74 -4.08 5.67
CA CYS A 52 5.42 -3.41 4.55
C CYS A 52 5.17 -4.12 3.21
N ILE A 53 5.22 -5.46 3.22
CA ILE A 53 5.01 -6.27 2.02
C ILE A 53 3.56 -6.27 1.52
N ASP A 54 2.59 -5.87 2.32
CA ASP A 54 1.19 -5.80 1.89
C ASP A 54 0.97 -4.68 0.87
N CYS A 55 1.69 -3.57 1.06
CA CYS A 55 1.67 -2.42 0.17
C CYS A 55 2.83 -2.47 -0.83
N HIS A 56 4.07 -2.63 -0.34
CA HIS A 56 5.25 -2.57 -1.19
C HIS A 56 5.42 -3.81 -2.05
N THR A 57 5.85 -3.58 -3.28
CA THR A 57 6.08 -4.64 -4.25
C THR A 57 7.54 -5.07 -4.26
N ARG A 58 7.81 -6.18 -4.93
CA ARG A 58 9.18 -6.66 -5.12
C ARG A 58 10.03 -5.66 -5.89
N GLN A 59 9.50 -5.07 -6.94
CA GLN A 59 10.25 -4.14 -7.79
C GLN A 59 10.60 -2.87 -7.03
N GLU A 60 9.68 -2.35 -6.23
CA GLU A 60 9.95 -1.19 -5.39
C GLU A 60 10.99 -1.48 -4.29
N ALA A 61 10.90 -2.66 -3.66
CA ALA A 61 11.79 -3.03 -2.55
C ALA A 61 13.18 -3.50 -3.00
N MET A 62 13.25 -4.22 -4.13
CA MET A 62 14.46 -4.87 -4.63
C MET A 62 15.06 -4.18 -5.86
N GLY A 63 14.37 -3.18 -6.39
CA GLY A 63 14.73 -2.49 -7.63
C GLY A 63 14.15 -3.16 -8.87
N ASP A 64 13.90 -2.35 -9.86
CA ASP A 64 13.38 -2.72 -11.19
C ASP A 64 14.47 -2.77 -12.27
N GLY A 65 15.74 -2.63 -11.88
CA GLY A 65 16.88 -2.62 -12.78
C GLY A 65 17.29 -1.23 -13.27
N HIS A 66 16.58 -0.18 -12.87
CA HIS A 66 16.90 1.20 -13.22
C HIS A 66 17.67 1.91 -12.10
N ILE A 67 18.42 2.92 -12.48
CA ILE A 67 19.09 3.84 -11.54
C ILE A 67 18.27 5.12 -11.46
N TYR A 68 17.88 5.49 -10.25
CA TYR A 68 17.08 6.67 -10.00
C TYR A 68 17.87 7.75 -9.27
N ASN A 69 17.60 9.01 -9.60
CA ASN A 69 18.29 10.16 -9.00
C ASN A 69 17.71 10.55 -7.63
N ASN A 70 16.47 10.18 -7.36
CA ASN A 70 15.81 10.53 -6.11
C ASN A 70 14.79 9.46 -5.68
N LYS A 71 14.46 9.45 -4.38
CA LYS A 71 13.52 8.49 -3.78
C LYS A 71 12.11 8.56 -4.35
N LYS A 72 11.65 9.72 -4.81
CA LYS A 72 10.29 9.87 -5.36
C LYS A 72 10.11 9.11 -6.67
N GLU A 73 11.19 8.88 -7.41
CA GLU A 73 11.16 8.10 -8.65
C GLU A 73 11.12 6.60 -8.38
N ILE A 74 11.69 6.17 -7.24
CA ILE A 74 11.69 4.76 -6.81
C ILE A 74 10.36 4.41 -6.16
N GLN A 75 9.90 5.24 -5.23
CA GLN A 75 8.69 4.98 -4.45
C GLN A 75 7.45 5.34 -5.27
N TYR A 76 6.76 4.33 -5.76
CA TYR A 76 5.53 4.48 -6.55
C TYR A 76 4.30 3.89 -5.87
N ILE A 77 4.44 3.15 -4.77
CA ILE A 77 3.31 2.78 -3.91
C ILE A 77 3.01 3.94 -2.96
N ARG A 78 1.82 4.51 -3.13
CA ARG A 78 1.32 5.65 -2.35
C ARG A 78 -0.13 5.41 -1.99
N CYS A 79 -0.69 6.21 -1.10
CA CYS A 79 -2.11 6.12 -0.74
C CYS A 79 -3.01 6.15 -1.98
N ARG A 80 -2.73 7.03 -2.94
CA ARG A 80 -3.49 7.14 -4.20
C ARG A 80 -3.38 5.91 -5.10
N THR A 81 -2.36 5.07 -4.96
CA THR A 81 -2.23 3.84 -5.75
C THR A 81 -3.38 2.87 -5.45
N CYS A 82 -3.83 2.82 -4.20
CA CYS A 82 -4.95 1.99 -3.78
C CYS A 82 -6.26 2.77 -3.67
N HIS A 83 -6.20 4.00 -3.18
CA HIS A 83 -7.40 4.80 -2.91
C HIS A 83 -7.81 5.74 -4.05
N GLY A 84 -6.98 5.88 -5.08
CA GLY A 84 -7.22 6.88 -6.13
C GLY A 84 -7.07 8.30 -5.63
N THR A 85 -7.76 9.22 -6.29
CA THR A 85 -7.86 10.63 -5.94
C THR A 85 -9.33 11.05 -5.83
N ILE A 86 -9.60 12.31 -5.50
CA ILE A 86 -10.98 12.85 -5.52
C ILE A 86 -11.58 12.87 -6.93
N GLU A 87 -10.75 12.84 -7.97
CA GLU A 87 -11.16 12.95 -9.39
C GLU A 87 -11.08 11.62 -10.14
N SER A 88 -10.34 10.65 -9.62
CA SER A 88 -10.10 9.39 -10.33
C SER A 88 -10.06 8.19 -9.39
N LEU A 89 -10.57 7.07 -9.89
CA LEU A 89 -10.38 5.77 -9.28
C LEU A 89 -8.92 5.32 -9.42
N PRO A 90 -8.45 4.40 -8.55
CA PRO A 90 -7.15 3.77 -8.72
C PRO A 90 -7.08 3.02 -10.06
N LEU A 91 -5.87 2.85 -10.58
CA LEU A 91 -5.65 2.10 -11.82
C LEU A 91 -5.95 0.62 -11.60
N THR A 92 -6.60 0.03 -12.59
CA THR A 92 -7.03 -1.37 -12.53
C THR A 92 -6.52 -2.17 -13.72
N TYR A 93 -6.43 -3.47 -13.52
CA TYR A 93 -6.10 -4.45 -14.54
C TYR A 93 -7.07 -5.63 -14.42
N THR A 94 -7.64 -6.07 -15.53
CA THR A 94 -8.54 -7.24 -15.59
C THR A 94 -7.76 -8.46 -16.05
N ILE A 95 -7.83 -9.55 -15.29
CA ILE A 95 -7.15 -10.81 -15.56
C ILE A 95 -7.74 -11.44 -16.83
N GLY A 96 -6.92 -11.61 -17.84
CA GLY A 96 -7.37 -12.05 -19.16
C GLY A 96 -7.49 -13.57 -19.34
N ASP A 97 -6.58 -14.33 -18.74
CA ASP A 97 -6.53 -15.79 -18.90
C ASP A 97 -5.84 -16.48 -17.70
N GLU A 98 -5.84 -17.80 -17.69
CA GLU A 98 -5.26 -18.61 -16.60
C GLU A 98 -3.72 -18.53 -16.52
N ASN A 99 -3.03 -18.12 -17.58
CA ASN A 99 -1.59 -17.93 -17.62
C ASN A 99 -1.16 -16.48 -17.33
N ASP A 100 -2.12 -15.63 -17.03
CA ASP A 100 -1.89 -14.23 -16.71
C ASP A 100 -0.83 -14.06 -15.62
N LEU A 101 -0.04 -12.99 -15.72
CA LEU A 101 1.01 -12.69 -14.74
C LEU A 101 0.44 -12.57 -13.32
N ALA A 102 -0.75 -11.98 -13.17
CA ALA A 102 -1.41 -11.85 -11.86
C ALA A 102 -1.68 -13.22 -11.23
N MET A 103 -2.18 -14.17 -12.01
CA MET A 103 -2.43 -15.55 -11.58
C MET A 103 -1.14 -16.24 -11.14
N ARG A 104 -0.07 -16.06 -11.90
CA ARG A 104 1.26 -16.63 -11.59
C ARG A 104 1.86 -16.01 -10.33
N LEU A 105 1.71 -14.72 -10.12
CA LEU A 105 2.17 -14.04 -8.90
C LEU A 105 1.39 -14.49 -7.66
N ALA A 106 0.07 -14.67 -7.79
CA ALA A 106 -0.78 -15.13 -6.72
C ALA A 106 -0.61 -16.62 -6.38
N PHE A 107 -0.08 -17.42 -7.29
CA PHE A 107 0.07 -18.87 -7.15
C PHE A 107 0.84 -19.29 -5.88
N LEU A 108 1.79 -18.50 -5.42
CA LEU A 108 2.55 -18.75 -4.19
C LEU A 108 1.73 -18.53 -2.91
N ASN A 109 0.53 -17.99 -3.03
CA ASN A 109 -0.40 -17.77 -1.92
C ASN A 109 -1.74 -18.47 -2.21
N PRO A 110 -1.87 -19.76 -1.91
CA PRO A 110 -3.05 -20.55 -2.26
C PRO A 110 -4.35 -20.09 -1.60
N LYS A 111 -4.27 -19.18 -0.64
CA LYS A 111 -5.44 -18.53 -0.02
C LYS A 111 -6.02 -17.38 -0.87
N VAL A 112 -5.30 -16.94 -1.88
CA VAL A 112 -5.76 -15.93 -2.82
C VAL A 112 -6.42 -16.66 -3.99
N ASP A 113 -7.72 -16.49 -4.10
CA ASP A 113 -8.58 -17.17 -5.08
C ASP A 113 -8.90 -16.27 -6.28
N LEU A 114 -7.86 -15.72 -6.92
CA LEU A 114 -8.03 -14.95 -8.16
C LEU A 114 -8.56 -15.84 -9.28
N LYS A 115 -9.39 -15.25 -10.13
CA LYS A 115 -10.01 -15.90 -11.29
C LYS A 115 -9.87 -15.03 -12.53
N VAL A 116 -9.93 -15.67 -13.68
CA VAL A 116 -10.07 -14.97 -14.96
C VAL A 116 -11.32 -14.10 -14.90
N GLY A 117 -11.17 -12.84 -15.31
CA GLY A 117 -12.21 -11.82 -15.21
C GLY A 117 -12.17 -10.97 -13.93
N ASP A 118 -11.43 -11.38 -12.89
CA ASP A 118 -11.23 -10.52 -11.73
C ASP A 118 -10.47 -9.26 -12.11
N THR A 119 -10.85 -8.15 -11.48
CA THR A 119 -10.18 -6.87 -11.65
C THR A 119 -9.34 -6.58 -10.41
N ILE A 120 -8.04 -6.39 -10.59
CA ILE A 120 -7.07 -6.08 -9.55
C ILE A 120 -6.54 -4.66 -9.71
N LEU A 121 -5.89 -4.13 -8.68
CA LEU A 121 -5.21 -2.84 -8.79
C LEU A 121 -3.85 -2.97 -9.51
N MET A 122 -3.42 -1.86 -10.08
CA MET A 122 -2.15 -1.74 -10.78
C MET A 122 -1.50 -0.40 -10.42
N THR A 123 -0.18 -0.38 -10.34
CA THR A 123 0.58 0.85 -10.12
C THR A 123 0.63 1.69 -11.41
N ASP A 124 1.01 2.94 -11.29
CA ASP A 124 1.28 3.84 -12.43
C ASP A 124 2.45 3.38 -13.31
N LYS A 125 3.29 2.49 -12.81
CA LYS A 125 4.36 1.82 -13.57
C LYS A 125 3.94 0.47 -14.19
N GLY A 126 2.68 0.09 -14.06
CA GLY A 126 2.15 -1.15 -14.63
C GLY A 126 2.40 -2.41 -13.79
N GLU A 127 2.86 -2.29 -12.55
CA GLU A 127 3.04 -3.44 -11.68
C GLU A 127 1.69 -3.89 -11.09
N LEU A 128 1.42 -5.18 -11.16
CA LEU A 128 0.15 -5.77 -10.75
C LEU A 128 0.10 -5.99 -9.23
N LEU A 129 -0.88 -5.39 -8.58
CA LEU A 129 -1.15 -5.58 -7.16
C LEU A 129 -2.12 -6.76 -6.98
N TRP A 130 -1.62 -7.95 -7.25
CA TRP A 130 -2.39 -9.20 -7.27
C TRP A 130 -3.11 -9.52 -5.93
N ASN A 131 -2.69 -8.88 -4.86
CA ASN A 131 -3.31 -9.03 -3.54
C ASN A 131 -4.44 -8.02 -3.27
N ILE A 132 -4.79 -7.19 -4.24
CA ILE A 132 -5.86 -6.19 -4.09
C ILE A 132 -6.81 -6.32 -5.27
N ARG A 133 -8.03 -6.77 -5.02
CA ARG A 133 -9.04 -6.93 -6.05
C ARG A 133 -10.25 -6.03 -5.82
N MET A 134 -10.92 -5.69 -6.89
CA MET A 134 -12.23 -5.05 -6.87
C MET A 134 -13.30 -6.10 -6.58
N LEU A 135 -14.13 -5.85 -5.59
CA LEU A 135 -15.27 -6.73 -5.30
C LEU A 135 -16.42 -6.46 -6.28
N PRO A 136 -17.22 -7.50 -6.58
CA PRO A 136 -18.45 -7.31 -7.34
C PRO A 136 -19.33 -6.26 -6.66
N GLY A 137 -19.82 -5.31 -7.42
CA GLY A 137 -20.66 -4.22 -6.94
C GLY A 137 -21.83 -3.95 -7.86
N VAL A 138 -22.72 -3.05 -7.45
CA VAL A 138 -23.81 -2.57 -8.29
C VAL A 138 -23.29 -1.48 -9.21
N GLU A 139 -23.61 -1.56 -10.48
CA GLU A 139 -23.26 -0.54 -11.46
C GLU A 139 -23.70 0.86 -11.02
N GLY A 140 -22.82 1.83 -11.14
CA GLY A 140 -23.09 3.21 -10.71
C GLY A 140 -22.83 3.50 -9.21
N THR A 141 -22.39 2.50 -8.43
CA THR A 141 -21.97 2.72 -7.05
C THR A 141 -20.45 2.82 -6.93
N THR A 142 -19.98 3.44 -5.85
CA THR A 142 -18.54 3.49 -5.53
C THR A 142 -18.01 2.05 -5.37
N PRO A 143 -16.94 1.68 -6.07
CA PRO A 143 -16.39 0.34 -5.97
C PRO A 143 -15.82 0.08 -4.57
N THR A 144 -15.86 -1.17 -4.15
CA THR A 144 -15.20 -1.65 -2.94
C THR A 144 -14.05 -2.55 -3.34
N TYR A 145 -12.93 -2.37 -2.70
CA TYR A 145 -11.73 -3.19 -2.91
C TYR A 145 -11.48 -4.09 -1.71
N GLU A 146 -10.92 -5.26 -1.96
CA GLU A 146 -10.46 -6.18 -0.95
C GLU A 146 -8.95 -6.34 -1.06
N LEU A 147 -8.24 -6.07 0.02
CA LEU A 147 -6.82 -6.34 0.16
C LEU A 147 -6.64 -7.66 0.93
N PHE A 148 -5.89 -8.56 0.36
CA PHE A 148 -5.37 -9.75 1.02
C PHE A 148 -3.99 -9.45 1.57
N SER A 149 -3.82 -9.52 2.90
CA SER A 149 -2.52 -9.34 3.53
C SER A 149 -1.61 -10.53 3.21
N LYS A 150 -0.52 -10.27 2.52
CA LYS A 150 0.52 -11.26 2.20
C LYS A 150 1.21 -11.78 3.46
N ALA A 151 1.26 -10.95 4.49
CA ALA A 151 1.91 -11.29 5.75
C ALA A 151 1.04 -12.13 6.66
N THR A 152 -0.22 -11.73 6.85
CA THR A 152 -1.10 -12.35 7.86
C THR A 152 -2.17 -13.26 7.26
N GLY A 153 -2.48 -13.08 5.98
CA GLY A 153 -3.59 -13.76 5.30
C GLY A 153 -4.97 -13.17 5.64
N GLN A 154 -5.03 -12.05 6.34
CA GLN A 154 -6.28 -11.35 6.60
C GLN A 154 -6.81 -10.67 5.34
N ARG A 155 -8.12 -10.50 5.27
CA ARG A 155 -8.80 -9.76 4.22
C ARG A 155 -9.36 -8.48 4.79
N LEU A 156 -9.06 -7.36 4.17
CA LEU A 156 -9.49 -6.04 4.57
C LEU A 156 -10.19 -5.38 3.39
N THR A 157 -11.31 -4.74 3.65
CA THR A 157 -12.04 -4.01 2.62
C THR A 157 -11.85 -2.50 2.79
N PHE A 158 -11.81 -1.79 1.67
CA PHE A 158 -11.72 -0.34 1.64
C PHE A 158 -12.43 0.23 0.42
N ILE A 159 -12.68 1.53 0.45
CA ILE A 159 -13.28 2.29 -0.65
C ILE A 159 -12.29 3.33 -1.19
N PRO A 160 -12.42 3.76 -2.45
CA PRO A 160 -11.60 4.83 -3.01
C PRO A 160 -11.99 6.19 -2.43
N VAL A 161 -11.12 7.18 -2.65
CA VAL A 161 -11.38 8.57 -2.27
C VAL A 161 -12.44 9.22 -3.17
N MET A 162 -12.46 8.85 -4.45
CA MET A 162 -13.45 9.37 -5.41
C MET A 162 -14.87 9.10 -4.92
N GLY A 163 -15.68 10.16 -4.88
CA GLY A 163 -17.06 10.10 -4.35
C GLY A 163 -17.15 10.15 -2.82
N SER A 164 -16.02 10.30 -2.12
CA SER A 164 -15.98 10.54 -0.68
C SER A 164 -16.15 12.05 -0.37
N THR A 165 -16.18 12.36 0.93
CA THR A 165 -16.21 13.75 1.42
C THR A 165 -14.81 14.37 1.58
N CYS A 166 -13.77 13.78 1.02
CA CYS A 166 -12.43 14.31 1.06
C CYS A 166 -12.36 15.68 0.39
N GLN A 167 -11.77 16.65 1.10
CA GLN A 167 -11.70 18.05 0.65
C GLN A 167 -10.29 18.45 0.16
N GLN A 168 -9.37 17.50 0.05
CA GLN A 168 -8.05 17.80 -0.48
C GLN A 168 -8.12 18.24 -1.94
N GLN A 169 -7.28 19.20 -2.29
CA GLN A 169 -7.11 19.60 -3.69
C GLN A 169 -6.39 18.49 -4.48
N PRO A 170 -6.61 18.39 -5.80
CA PRO A 170 -5.99 17.34 -6.63
C PRO A 170 -4.47 17.27 -6.53
N ASP A 171 -3.79 18.40 -6.43
CA ASP A 171 -2.33 18.49 -6.28
C ASP A 171 -1.82 18.05 -4.90
N GLN A 172 -2.71 17.95 -3.92
CA GLN A 172 -2.41 17.52 -2.55
C GLN A 172 -2.67 16.03 -2.30
N GLN A 173 -2.98 15.26 -3.32
CA GLN A 173 -3.29 13.83 -3.21
C GLN A 173 -2.03 12.95 -3.09
N ASP A 174 -1.08 13.35 -2.27
CA ASP A 174 0.12 12.58 -1.95
C ASP A 174 0.04 12.05 -0.51
N ALA A 175 0.80 11.01 -0.20
CA ALA A 175 0.82 10.33 1.12
C ALA A 175 0.98 11.31 2.29
N ARG A 176 1.83 12.31 2.17
CA ARG A 176 2.03 13.35 3.19
C ARG A 176 0.72 14.04 3.58
N TYR A 177 -0.05 14.47 2.61
CA TYR A 177 -1.29 15.21 2.88
C TYR A 177 -2.41 14.30 3.40
N CYS A 178 -2.41 13.03 3.00
CA CYS A 178 -3.33 12.04 3.56
C CYS A 178 -3.07 11.86 5.07
N HIS A 179 -1.82 11.82 5.49
CA HIS A 179 -1.45 11.72 6.90
C HIS A 179 -1.89 12.92 7.73
N GLU A 180 -1.95 14.12 7.17
CA GLU A 180 -2.39 15.32 7.91
C GLU A 180 -3.81 15.19 8.48
N CYS A 181 -4.69 14.43 7.83
CA CYS A 181 -6.07 14.24 8.27
C CYS A 181 -6.35 12.81 8.78
N HIS A 182 -5.66 11.81 8.24
CA HIS A 182 -5.94 10.40 8.50
C HIS A 182 -4.97 9.75 9.49
N ALA A 183 -3.95 10.47 9.94
CA ALA A 183 -3.08 9.96 10.99
C ALA A 183 -3.88 9.70 12.27
N THR A 184 -3.64 8.57 12.87
CA THR A 184 -4.22 8.24 14.18
C THR A 184 -3.40 8.93 15.25
N GLN A 185 -3.98 9.93 15.90
CA GLN A 185 -3.44 10.44 17.14
C GLN A 185 -3.68 9.39 18.23
N ARG A 186 -2.65 8.97 18.88
CA ARG A 186 -2.72 8.22 20.13
C ARG A 186 -2.17 9.04 21.28
#